data_45c146619a21e77e25485d6e04197a6c
#
_entry.id   45c146619a21e77e25485d6e04197a6c
#
_cell.length_a   1.000
_cell.length_b   1.000
_cell.length_c   1.000
_cell.angle_alpha   90.00
_cell.angle_beta   90.00
_cell.angle_gamma   90.00
#
_symmetry.space_group_name_H-M   'P 1'
#
loop_
_entity.id
_entity.type
_entity.pdbx_description
1 polymer ?
#
loop_
_entity_poly.entity_id
_entity_poly.type
_entity_poly.pdbx_seq_one_letter_code
_entity_poly.pdbx_strand_id
1 'polypeptide(L)'
;MNLDQLQIIEIINETGSLTSAAKKLLRSPSAISLNLKNLEEEWQVKIFDRSQYRLKLTREGEEVLNRVKSILSETRSLEEYIKTLGNGPEAAIRISIDKIFPFQRIESLIKDLKFKFPETHLYITVESKLTPFEKLHSKEIDLAITFERDVKDPTLETIPVYTVNMLPVASPTLIKSSNIKAKELETKTQIIVGEYKKEDIGKAGIQAGESKWSVTDLATKKRLLTQGLGYGYMPLYLIEEELESGELIEIKIMRKGKAPFCLAKNKNTPMGPVKSFIWDSIKSIKQ
;
A
#
# COMPACT_ATOMS: atom_id res chain seq x y z
N MET A 1 4.68 3.63 -31.88
CA MET A 1 4.28 3.80 -30.46
C MET A 1 4.43 5.26 -30.03
N ASN A 2 3.43 5.83 -29.30
CA ASN A 2 3.48 7.17 -28.69
C ASN A 2 2.84 7.16 -27.30
N LEU A 3 3.01 8.26 -26.54
CA LEU A 3 2.51 8.35 -25.15
C LEU A 3 0.97 8.24 -25.06
N ASP A 4 0.24 8.78 -26.02
CA ASP A 4 -1.22 8.66 -26.10
C ASP A 4 -1.68 7.20 -26.15
N GLN A 5 -0.99 6.38 -26.93
CA GLN A 5 -1.30 4.94 -27.03
C GLN A 5 -1.02 4.20 -25.71
N LEU A 6 0.02 4.59 -24.98
CA LEU A 6 0.32 4.04 -23.66
C LEU A 6 -0.77 4.44 -22.64
N GLN A 7 -1.22 5.68 -22.65
CA GLN A 7 -2.34 6.15 -21.80
C GLN A 7 -3.64 5.38 -22.08
N ILE A 8 -3.91 5.04 -23.34
CA ILE A 8 -5.07 4.24 -23.71
C ILE A 8 -5.04 2.87 -22.99
N ILE A 9 -3.90 2.19 -22.96
CA ILE A 9 -3.76 0.89 -22.25
C ILE A 9 -4.07 1.06 -20.76
N GLU A 10 -3.47 2.06 -20.09
CA GLU A 10 -3.68 2.34 -18.68
C GLU A 10 -5.16 2.60 -18.37
N ILE A 11 -5.80 3.47 -19.12
CA ILE A 11 -7.20 3.87 -18.91
C ILE A 11 -8.18 2.74 -19.23
N ILE A 12 -7.93 1.91 -20.24
CA ILE A 12 -8.77 0.74 -20.51
C ILE A 12 -8.70 -0.23 -19.33
N ASN A 13 -7.50 -0.47 -18.79
CA ASN A 13 -7.35 -1.33 -17.61
C ASN A 13 -8.09 -0.79 -16.38
N GLU A 14 -8.02 0.51 -16.13
CA GLU A 14 -8.72 1.15 -15.00
C GLU A 14 -10.25 1.08 -15.15
N THR A 15 -10.75 1.28 -16.35
CA THR A 15 -12.21 1.42 -16.60
C THR A 15 -12.89 0.11 -16.99
N GLY A 16 -12.11 -0.91 -17.38
CA GLY A 16 -12.58 -2.23 -17.80
C GLY A 16 -13.37 -2.23 -19.12
N SER A 17 -13.50 -1.10 -19.83
CA SER A 17 -14.23 -1.04 -21.11
C SER A 17 -13.72 0.06 -22.05
N LEU A 18 -13.77 -0.21 -23.36
CA LEU A 18 -13.41 0.77 -24.40
C LEU A 18 -14.32 2.02 -24.37
N THR A 19 -15.60 1.86 -24.07
CA THR A 19 -16.57 2.96 -24.01
C THR A 19 -16.27 3.90 -22.83
N SER A 20 -15.95 3.35 -21.65
CA SER A 20 -15.61 4.15 -20.48
C SER A 20 -14.25 4.83 -20.65
N ALA A 21 -13.27 4.15 -21.25
CA ALA A 21 -11.98 4.72 -21.60
C ALA A 21 -12.13 5.88 -22.59
N ALA A 22 -12.97 5.71 -23.62
CA ALA A 22 -13.25 6.75 -24.60
C ALA A 22 -13.85 8.01 -23.96
N LYS A 23 -14.81 7.86 -23.05
CA LYS A 23 -15.37 8.99 -22.28
C LYS A 23 -14.30 9.70 -21.47
N LYS A 24 -13.44 8.96 -20.76
CA LYS A 24 -12.36 9.54 -19.92
C LYS A 24 -11.32 10.29 -20.75
N LEU A 25 -11.05 9.81 -21.98
CA LEU A 25 -10.09 10.42 -22.91
C LEU A 25 -10.71 11.47 -23.85
N LEU A 26 -12.02 11.74 -23.77
CA LEU A 26 -12.75 12.63 -24.67
C LEU A 26 -12.56 12.25 -26.16
N ARG A 27 -12.62 10.94 -26.45
CA ARG A 27 -12.45 10.35 -27.79
C ARG A 27 -13.64 9.44 -28.14
N SER A 28 -13.74 9.03 -29.41
CA SER A 28 -14.74 8.04 -29.81
C SER A 28 -14.27 6.60 -29.43
N PRO A 29 -15.20 5.69 -29.07
CA PRO A 29 -14.88 4.29 -28.82
C PRO A 29 -14.18 3.60 -30.00
N SER A 30 -14.56 3.97 -31.23
CA SER A 30 -13.91 3.44 -32.45
C SER A 30 -12.43 3.87 -32.55
N ALA A 31 -12.13 5.14 -32.22
CA ALA A 31 -10.76 5.63 -32.21
C ALA A 31 -9.89 4.91 -31.15
N ILE A 32 -10.41 4.69 -29.93
CA ILE A 32 -9.72 3.93 -28.89
C ILE A 32 -9.47 2.49 -29.33
N SER A 33 -10.52 1.83 -29.92
CA SER A 33 -10.39 0.45 -30.40
C SER A 33 -9.36 0.32 -31.52
N LEU A 34 -9.33 1.25 -32.46
CA LEU A 34 -8.38 1.25 -33.57
C LEU A 34 -6.94 1.48 -33.06
N ASN A 35 -6.74 2.46 -32.16
CA ASN A 35 -5.40 2.70 -31.58
C ASN A 35 -4.87 1.48 -30.83
N LEU A 36 -5.71 0.82 -30.00
CA LEU A 36 -5.32 -0.40 -29.32
C LEU A 36 -5.00 -1.51 -30.30
N LYS A 37 -5.84 -1.72 -31.34
CA LYS A 37 -5.62 -2.74 -32.36
C LYS A 37 -4.29 -2.51 -33.09
N ASN A 38 -4.04 -1.30 -33.55
CA ASN A 38 -2.80 -0.97 -34.26
C ASN A 38 -1.56 -1.22 -33.37
N LEU A 39 -1.65 -0.92 -32.06
CA LEU A 39 -0.55 -1.15 -31.14
C LEU A 39 -0.31 -2.64 -30.87
N GLU A 40 -1.39 -3.43 -30.68
CA GLU A 40 -1.32 -4.88 -30.55
C GLU A 40 -0.74 -5.54 -31.84
N GLU A 41 -1.08 -5.01 -33.01
CA GLU A 41 -0.53 -5.48 -34.29
C GLU A 41 0.94 -5.08 -34.47
N GLU A 42 1.32 -3.83 -34.15
CA GLU A 42 2.71 -3.36 -34.19
C GLU A 42 3.62 -4.19 -33.28
N TRP A 43 3.14 -4.53 -32.10
CA TRP A 43 3.91 -5.29 -31.11
C TRP A 43 3.79 -6.80 -31.25
N GLN A 44 2.84 -7.28 -32.07
CA GLN A 44 2.47 -8.70 -32.20
C GLN A 44 2.14 -9.36 -30.86
N VAL A 45 1.53 -8.57 -29.95
CA VAL A 45 1.15 -9.00 -28.59
C VAL A 45 -0.32 -8.62 -28.36
N LYS A 46 -1.12 -9.57 -27.89
CA LYS A 46 -2.46 -9.29 -27.42
C LYS A 46 -2.39 -8.81 -25.98
N ILE A 47 -2.78 -7.56 -25.75
CA ILE A 47 -2.76 -6.93 -24.42
C ILE A 47 -4.04 -7.25 -23.67
N PHE A 48 -5.18 -7.22 -24.37
CA PHE A 48 -6.49 -7.50 -23.78
C PHE A 48 -7.17 -8.70 -24.40
N ASP A 49 -7.72 -9.57 -23.54
CA ASP A 49 -8.66 -10.62 -23.93
C ASP A 49 -10.04 -10.02 -24.13
N ARG A 50 -10.61 -10.22 -25.34
CA ARG A 50 -11.94 -9.74 -25.76
C ARG A 50 -13.01 -10.83 -25.72
N SER A 51 -12.68 -12.03 -25.26
CA SER A 51 -13.61 -13.18 -25.23
C SER A 51 -14.71 -13.03 -24.16
N GLN A 52 -14.53 -12.13 -23.20
CA GLN A 52 -15.45 -11.90 -22.10
C GLN A 52 -16.16 -10.54 -22.19
N TYR A 53 -17.27 -10.41 -21.48
CA TYR A 53 -18.05 -9.17 -21.40
C TYR A 53 -17.24 -7.94 -20.93
N ARG A 54 -16.23 -8.14 -20.08
CA ARG A 54 -15.26 -7.11 -19.68
C ARG A 54 -13.90 -7.43 -20.27
N LEU A 55 -13.22 -6.40 -20.73
CA LEU A 55 -11.83 -6.52 -21.17
C LEU A 55 -10.95 -6.89 -19.98
N LYS A 56 -10.21 -7.98 -20.10
CA LYS A 56 -9.21 -8.40 -19.12
C LYS A 56 -7.84 -8.42 -19.77
N LEU A 57 -6.82 -8.12 -18.99
CA LEU A 57 -5.44 -8.28 -19.47
C LEU A 57 -5.13 -9.75 -19.74
N THR A 58 -4.36 -9.98 -20.79
CA THR A 58 -3.66 -11.25 -20.98
C THR A 58 -2.47 -11.31 -20.02
N ARG A 59 -1.79 -12.45 -19.90
CA ARG A 59 -0.55 -12.57 -19.12
C ARG A 59 0.53 -11.61 -19.66
N GLU A 60 0.71 -11.57 -20.96
CA GLU A 60 1.62 -10.66 -21.65
C GLU A 60 1.17 -9.21 -21.47
N GLY A 61 -0.15 -8.96 -21.46
CA GLY A 61 -0.75 -7.66 -21.19
C GLY A 61 -0.44 -7.11 -19.79
N GLU A 62 -0.38 -7.96 -18.77
CA GLU A 62 0.03 -7.55 -17.41
C GLU A 62 1.50 -7.09 -17.38
N GLU A 63 2.39 -7.83 -18.05
CA GLU A 63 3.82 -7.47 -18.14
C GLU A 63 3.99 -6.14 -18.91
N VAL A 64 3.28 -5.99 -20.04
CA VAL A 64 3.25 -4.74 -20.84
C VAL A 64 2.71 -3.58 -19.99
N LEU A 65 1.58 -3.74 -19.29
CA LEU A 65 0.99 -2.69 -18.47
C LEU A 65 1.97 -2.19 -17.40
N ASN A 66 2.70 -3.08 -16.75
CA ASN A 66 3.71 -2.69 -15.75
C ASN A 66 4.79 -1.80 -16.35
N ARG A 67 5.26 -2.09 -17.57
CA ARG A 67 6.22 -1.24 -18.28
C ARG A 67 5.61 0.08 -18.73
N VAL A 68 4.38 0.05 -19.24
CA VAL A 68 3.62 1.25 -19.63
C VAL A 68 3.46 2.21 -18.46
N LYS A 69 3.07 1.71 -17.29
CA LYS A 69 2.95 2.51 -16.07
C LYS A 69 4.27 3.17 -15.67
N SER A 70 5.39 2.45 -15.78
CA SER A 70 6.71 3.02 -15.50
C SER A 70 7.06 4.16 -16.45
N ILE A 71 6.79 4.03 -17.75
CA ILE A 71 7.06 5.07 -18.75
C ILE A 71 6.17 6.31 -18.50
N LEU A 72 4.88 6.12 -18.30
CA LEU A 72 3.95 7.21 -18.03
C LEU A 72 4.26 7.93 -16.73
N SER A 73 4.72 7.19 -15.72
CA SER A 73 5.16 7.78 -14.45
C SER A 73 6.44 8.60 -14.61
N GLU A 74 7.40 8.11 -15.42
CA GLU A 74 8.62 8.87 -15.73
C GLU A 74 8.30 10.17 -16.49
N THR A 75 7.37 10.12 -17.43
CA THR A 75 6.93 11.32 -18.15
C THR A 75 6.31 12.35 -17.20
N ARG A 76 5.42 11.89 -16.30
CA ARG A 76 4.84 12.76 -15.25
C ARG A 76 5.92 13.34 -14.33
N SER A 77 6.89 12.51 -13.92
CA SER A 77 8.02 12.95 -13.10
C SER A 77 8.87 14.02 -13.79
N LEU A 78 9.09 13.90 -15.10
CA LEU A 78 9.80 14.93 -15.88
C LEU A 78 9.00 16.24 -15.94
N GLU A 79 7.70 16.19 -16.20
CA GLU A 79 6.84 17.38 -16.21
C GLU A 79 6.84 18.08 -14.84
N GLU A 80 6.76 17.30 -13.74
CA GLU A 80 6.85 17.84 -12.38
C GLU A 80 8.24 18.46 -12.12
N TYR A 81 9.30 17.80 -12.57
CA TYR A 81 10.67 18.31 -12.44
C TYR A 81 10.85 19.66 -13.16
N ILE A 82 10.36 19.76 -14.40
CA ILE A 82 10.41 21.02 -15.17
C ILE A 82 9.68 22.13 -14.41
N LYS A 83 8.53 21.85 -13.80
CA LYS A 83 7.81 22.80 -12.95
C LYS A 83 8.63 23.23 -11.72
N THR A 84 9.38 22.32 -11.10
CA THR A 84 10.24 22.65 -9.94
C THR A 84 11.48 23.47 -10.33
N LEU A 85 11.95 23.36 -11.57
CA LEU A 85 13.02 24.24 -12.08
C LEU A 85 12.63 25.72 -12.07
N GLY A 86 11.32 26.02 -12.05
CA GLY A 86 10.78 27.36 -11.84
C GLY A 86 10.65 27.80 -10.38
N ASN A 87 11.26 27.09 -9.41
CA ASN A 87 11.22 27.38 -7.97
C ASN A 87 9.83 27.33 -7.30
N GLY A 88 8.84 26.69 -7.92
CA GLY A 88 7.51 26.50 -7.33
C GLY A 88 7.39 25.20 -6.52
N PRO A 89 6.45 25.13 -5.53
CA PRO A 89 6.13 23.88 -4.85
C PRO A 89 5.50 22.88 -5.81
N GLU A 90 5.64 21.58 -5.52
CA GLU A 90 4.99 20.52 -6.28
C GLU A 90 3.46 20.69 -6.24
N ALA A 91 2.81 20.57 -7.41
CA ALA A 91 1.35 20.69 -7.51
C ALA A 91 0.62 19.54 -6.79
N ALA A 92 1.26 18.40 -6.66
CA ALA A 92 0.71 17.23 -5.98
C ALA A 92 1.82 16.40 -5.30
N ILE A 93 1.48 15.80 -4.17
CA ILE A 93 2.30 14.80 -3.46
C ILE A 93 1.46 13.57 -3.20
N ARG A 94 2.00 12.42 -3.51
CA ARG A 94 1.38 11.11 -3.31
C ARG A 94 2.15 10.33 -2.26
N ILE A 95 1.50 10.02 -1.15
CA ILE A 95 2.11 9.31 -0.02
C ILE A 95 1.35 8.00 0.21
N SER A 96 2.06 6.88 0.24
CA SER A 96 1.52 5.63 0.75
C SER A 96 1.89 5.46 2.22
N ILE A 97 0.92 5.07 3.05
CA ILE A 97 1.13 4.84 4.48
C ILE A 97 0.69 3.42 4.81
N ASP A 98 1.55 2.66 5.49
CA ASP A 98 1.18 1.32 5.94
C ASP A 98 0.05 1.40 6.98
N LYS A 99 -0.93 0.49 6.85
CA LYS A 99 -2.13 0.44 7.70
C LYS A 99 -1.86 0.23 9.20
N ILE A 100 -0.68 -0.29 9.56
CA ILE A 100 -0.26 -0.50 10.96
C ILE A 100 0.37 0.76 11.54
N PHE A 101 0.78 1.70 10.69
CA PHE A 101 1.41 2.94 11.17
C PHE A 101 0.39 3.87 11.83
N PRO A 102 0.65 4.40 13.05
CA PRO A 102 -0.27 5.31 13.73
C PRO A 102 -0.26 6.68 13.04
N PHE A 103 -1.34 6.99 12.33
CA PHE A 103 -1.49 8.23 11.56
C PHE A 103 -1.31 9.49 12.42
N GLN A 104 -1.67 9.40 13.71
CA GLN A 104 -1.50 10.48 14.69
C GLN A 104 -0.08 11.02 14.76
N ARG A 105 0.92 10.19 14.44
CA ARG A 105 2.34 10.56 14.46
C ARG A 105 2.71 11.58 13.38
N ILE A 106 1.91 11.71 12.34
CA ILE A 106 2.16 12.63 11.22
C ILE A 106 1.08 13.71 11.08
N GLU A 107 0.09 13.74 11.94
CA GLU A 107 -1.01 14.74 11.86
C GLU A 107 -0.51 16.18 11.92
N SER A 108 0.45 16.50 12.81
CA SER A 108 1.07 17.82 12.87
C SER A 108 1.77 18.18 11.58
N LEU A 109 2.55 17.25 11.04
CA LEU A 109 3.23 17.43 9.76
C LEU A 109 2.24 17.73 8.62
N ILE A 110 1.11 17.01 8.57
CA ILE A 110 0.06 17.26 7.56
C ILE A 110 -0.58 18.64 7.74
N LYS A 111 -0.79 19.09 8.98
CA LYS A 111 -1.29 20.46 9.27
C LYS A 111 -0.30 21.52 8.80
N ASP A 112 0.98 21.35 9.12
CA ASP A 112 2.04 22.27 8.72
C ASP A 112 2.21 22.32 7.20
N LEU A 113 2.10 21.16 6.54
CA LEU A 113 2.13 21.05 5.08
C LEU A 113 0.99 21.84 4.44
N LYS A 114 -0.26 21.68 4.94
CA LYS A 114 -1.41 22.41 4.45
C LYS A 114 -1.26 23.93 4.62
N PHE A 115 -0.66 24.36 5.72
CA PHE A 115 -0.41 25.78 5.99
C PHE A 115 0.68 26.35 5.08
N LYS A 116 1.80 25.62 4.91
CA LYS A 116 2.96 26.08 4.17
C LYS A 116 2.80 25.98 2.65
N PHE A 117 2.03 24.98 2.17
CA PHE A 117 1.83 24.68 0.76
C PHE A 117 0.34 24.51 0.45
N PRO A 118 -0.49 25.56 0.57
CA PRO A 118 -1.95 25.47 0.48
C PRO A 118 -2.46 24.98 -0.88
N GLU A 119 -1.70 25.21 -1.96
CA GLU A 119 -2.06 24.85 -3.33
C GLU A 119 -1.60 23.43 -3.73
N THR A 120 -0.80 22.77 -2.89
CA THR A 120 -0.36 21.42 -3.17
C THR A 120 -1.45 20.39 -2.86
N HIS A 121 -1.82 19.59 -3.83
CA HIS A 121 -2.73 18.47 -3.63
C HIS A 121 -2.02 17.30 -2.94
N LEU A 122 -2.55 16.87 -1.81
CA LEU A 122 -2.03 15.72 -1.06
C LEU A 122 -2.91 14.50 -1.30
N TYR A 123 -2.31 13.44 -1.85
CA TYR A 123 -2.94 12.12 -2.00
C TYR A 123 -2.32 11.15 -0.99
N ILE A 124 -3.16 10.60 -0.12
CA ILE A 124 -2.75 9.59 0.85
C ILE A 124 -3.44 8.28 0.50
N THR A 125 -2.66 7.23 0.30
CA THR A 125 -3.16 5.85 0.18
C THR A 125 -2.74 5.04 1.38
N VAL A 126 -3.61 4.11 1.80
CA VAL A 126 -3.32 3.19 2.90
C VAL A 126 -3.14 1.80 2.33
N GLU A 127 -1.94 1.27 2.46
CA GLU A 127 -1.54 0.02 1.82
C GLU A 127 -0.77 -0.87 2.79
N SER A 128 -0.31 -2.02 2.32
CA SER A 128 0.51 -2.90 3.14
C SER A 128 1.48 -3.74 2.32
N LYS A 129 2.51 -4.27 2.97
CA LYS A 129 3.53 -5.17 2.43
C LYS A 129 4.34 -4.54 1.29
N LEU A 130 4.42 -5.22 0.13
CA LEU A 130 5.30 -4.84 -0.98
C LEU A 130 4.72 -3.76 -1.91
N THR A 131 3.41 -3.52 -1.87
CA THR A 131 2.75 -2.55 -2.75
C THR A 131 3.36 -1.14 -2.73
N PRO A 132 3.74 -0.56 -1.56
CA PRO A 132 4.40 0.74 -1.53
C PRO A 132 5.73 0.76 -2.29
N PHE A 133 6.49 -0.33 -2.26
CA PHE A 133 7.79 -0.41 -2.95
C PHE A 133 7.62 -0.47 -4.47
N GLU A 134 6.68 -1.29 -4.95
CA GLU A 134 6.33 -1.38 -6.37
C GLU A 134 5.90 0.00 -6.89
N LYS A 135 5.10 0.73 -6.13
CA LYS A 135 4.64 2.08 -6.47
C LYS A 135 5.72 3.15 -6.38
N LEU A 136 6.68 3.04 -5.46
CA LEU A 136 7.87 3.91 -5.45
C LEU A 136 8.75 3.67 -6.68
N HIS A 137 8.89 2.41 -7.10
CA HIS A 137 9.63 2.06 -8.30
C HIS A 137 8.97 2.56 -9.58
N SER A 138 7.66 2.31 -9.69
CA SER A 138 6.88 2.80 -10.84
C SER A 138 6.63 4.31 -10.79
N LYS A 139 7.11 4.99 -9.74
CA LYS A 139 6.89 6.43 -9.50
C LYS A 139 5.41 6.83 -9.44
N GLU A 140 4.53 5.88 -9.12
CA GLU A 140 3.11 6.14 -8.87
C GLU A 140 2.89 6.93 -7.58
N ILE A 141 3.81 6.78 -6.62
CA ILE A 141 3.87 7.54 -5.37
C ILE A 141 5.23 8.21 -5.21
N ASP A 142 5.25 9.29 -4.46
CA ASP A 142 6.45 10.08 -4.19
C ASP A 142 7.19 9.63 -2.94
N LEU A 143 6.43 9.27 -1.90
CA LEU A 143 6.93 8.88 -0.58
C LEU A 143 6.12 7.70 -0.05
N ALA A 144 6.76 6.86 0.78
CA ALA A 144 6.06 5.80 1.49
C ALA A 144 6.49 5.73 2.95
N ILE A 145 5.52 5.64 3.88
CA ILE A 145 5.77 5.21 5.25
C ILE A 145 5.48 3.73 5.31
N THR A 146 6.52 2.92 5.45
CA THR A 146 6.44 1.48 5.29
C THR A 146 7.36 0.75 6.28
N PHE A 147 7.23 -0.57 6.33
CA PHE A 147 7.97 -1.40 7.25
C PHE A 147 9.45 -1.49 6.84
N GLU A 148 10.36 -1.07 7.71
CA GLU A 148 11.79 -0.92 7.40
C GLU A 148 12.44 -2.23 6.93
N ARG A 149 12.03 -3.38 7.48
CA ARG A 149 12.62 -4.69 7.15
C ARG A 149 12.35 -5.14 5.70
N ASP A 150 11.36 -4.55 5.06
CA ASP A 150 10.98 -4.89 3.70
C ASP A 150 11.80 -4.10 2.67
N VAL A 151 12.54 -3.05 3.12
CA VAL A 151 13.37 -2.22 2.26
C VAL A 151 14.74 -2.86 2.05
N LYS A 152 14.85 -3.69 1.02
CA LYS A 152 16.14 -4.29 0.58
C LYS A 152 16.67 -3.69 -0.72
N ASP A 153 16.03 -2.63 -1.19
CA ASP A 153 16.27 -2.07 -2.51
C ASP A 153 17.30 -0.94 -2.46
N PRO A 154 18.46 -1.08 -3.15
CA PRO A 154 19.50 -0.07 -3.16
C PRO A 154 19.10 1.24 -3.85
N THR A 155 18.02 1.23 -4.65
CA THR A 155 17.51 2.42 -5.34
C THR A 155 16.65 3.30 -4.43
N LEU A 156 16.26 2.79 -3.27
CA LEU A 156 15.50 3.54 -2.27
C LEU A 156 16.42 4.17 -1.22
N GLU A 157 16.04 5.35 -0.78
CA GLU A 157 16.58 6.02 0.39
C GLU A 157 15.54 5.99 1.50
N THR A 158 15.96 5.69 2.73
CA THR A 158 15.07 5.58 3.88
C THR A 158 15.58 6.34 5.09
N ILE A 159 14.63 6.86 5.87
CA ILE A 159 14.90 7.40 7.21
C ILE A 159 13.92 6.76 8.21
N PRO A 160 14.37 6.41 9.42
CA PRO A 160 13.49 5.85 10.44
C PRO A 160 12.45 6.87 10.89
N VAL A 161 11.21 6.41 11.14
CA VAL A 161 10.10 7.25 11.59
C VAL A 161 9.64 6.87 12.98
N TYR A 162 9.24 5.61 13.17
CA TYR A 162 8.65 5.14 14.41
C TYR A 162 8.64 3.61 14.50
N THR A 163 8.69 3.08 15.72
CA THR A 163 8.55 1.65 15.97
C THR A 163 7.24 1.36 16.68
N VAL A 164 6.34 0.62 16.02
CA VAL A 164 5.08 0.18 16.60
C VAL A 164 5.29 -1.08 17.44
N ASN A 165 4.83 -1.05 18.69
CA ASN A 165 4.81 -2.23 19.53
C ASN A 165 3.60 -3.10 19.19
N MET A 166 3.85 -4.36 18.91
CA MET A 166 2.84 -5.36 18.55
C MET A 166 2.66 -6.34 19.71
N LEU A 167 1.43 -6.51 20.16
CA LEU A 167 1.09 -7.39 21.27
C LEU A 167 0.22 -8.56 20.77
N PRO A 168 0.57 -9.83 21.10
CA PRO A 168 -0.29 -10.96 20.83
C PRO A 168 -1.41 -11.00 21.87
N VAL A 169 -2.66 -10.99 21.40
CA VAL A 169 -3.84 -10.87 22.26
C VAL A 169 -4.97 -11.80 21.84
N ALA A 170 -5.83 -12.11 22.79
CA ALA A 170 -7.11 -12.78 22.59
C ALA A 170 -8.12 -12.30 23.64
N SER A 171 -9.41 -12.56 23.39
CA SER A 171 -10.46 -12.34 24.39
C SER A 171 -10.40 -13.40 25.50
N PRO A 172 -10.75 -13.08 26.78
CA PRO A 172 -10.93 -14.03 27.86
C PRO A 172 -12.01 -15.10 27.58
N THR A 173 -12.91 -14.83 26.64
CA THR A 173 -13.89 -15.84 26.18
C THR A 173 -13.26 -16.95 25.36
N LEU A 174 -12.15 -16.67 24.65
CA LEU A 174 -11.41 -17.65 23.86
C LEU A 174 -10.36 -18.39 24.70
N ILE A 175 -9.62 -17.64 25.53
CA ILE A 175 -8.54 -18.17 26.38
C ILE A 175 -8.75 -17.68 27.83
N LYS A 176 -8.81 -18.61 28.77
CA LYS A 176 -9.12 -18.29 30.17
C LYS A 176 -7.97 -17.62 30.93
N SER A 177 -6.76 -17.66 30.38
CA SER A 177 -5.55 -17.16 31.04
C SER A 177 -4.51 -16.69 30.04
N SER A 178 -3.81 -15.61 30.37
CA SER A 178 -2.61 -15.13 29.63
C SER A 178 -1.49 -16.19 29.54
N ASN A 179 -1.48 -17.18 30.41
CA ASN A 179 -0.49 -18.28 30.46
C ASN A 179 -1.03 -19.55 29.78
N ILE A 180 -1.79 -19.41 28.70
CA ILE A 180 -2.27 -20.54 27.88
C ILE A 180 -1.11 -21.42 27.41
N LYS A 181 -1.32 -22.75 27.35
CA LYS A 181 -0.33 -23.68 26.83
C LYS A 181 -0.27 -23.64 25.29
N ALA A 182 0.92 -23.89 24.72
CA ALA A 182 1.11 -23.87 23.26
C ALA A 182 0.12 -24.80 22.52
N LYS A 183 -0.03 -26.05 22.98
CA LYS A 183 -0.98 -27.02 22.40
C LYS A 183 -2.43 -26.55 22.38
N GLU A 184 -2.84 -25.78 23.40
CA GLU A 184 -4.20 -25.24 23.45
C GLU A 184 -4.34 -24.07 22.49
N LEU A 185 -3.34 -23.21 22.37
CA LEU A 185 -3.33 -22.11 21.43
C LEU A 185 -3.35 -22.59 19.96
N GLU A 186 -2.66 -23.68 19.65
CA GLU A 186 -2.63 -24.33 18.34
C GLU A 186 -4.02 -24.79 17.86
N THR A 187 -4.96 -25.03 18.77
CA THR A 187 -6.36 -25.38 18.41
C THR A 187 -7.22 -24.16 18.10
N LYS A 188 -6.74 -22.95 18.31
CA LYS A 188 -7.50 -21.72 18.13
C LYS A 188 -7.22 -21.09 16.77
N THR A 189 -8.19 -20.36 16.24
CA THR A 189 -8.05 -19.63 14.98
C THR A 189 -7.12 -18.45 15.14
N GLN A 190 -6.08 -18.35 14.31
CA GLN A 190 -5.26 -17.14 14.21
C GLN A 190 -5.87 -16.16 13.22
N ILE A 191 -6.08 -14.90 13.64
CA ILE A 191 -6.58 -13.83 12.77
C ILE A 191 -5.43 -12.94 12.35
N ILE A 192 -5.21 -12.83 11.04
CA ILE A 192 -4.14 -12.01 10.45
C ILE A 192 -4.71 -10.88 9.59
N VAL A 193 -3.95 -9.78 9.44
CA VAL A 193 -4.24 -8.74 8.46
C VAL A 193 -3.45 -9.04 7.20
N GLY A 194 -4.16 -9.17 6.07
CA GLY A 194 -3.54 -9.45 4.79
C GLY A 194 -4.57 -9.55 3.69
N GLU A 195 -4.16 -9.29 2.46
CA GLU A 195 -4.98 -9.54 1.29
C GLU A 195 -5.00 -11.03 0.98
N TYR A 196 -6.16 -11.52 0.54
CA TYR A 196 -6.28 -12.88 0.04
C TYR A 196 -5.56 -12.98 -1.32
N LYS A 197 -4.42 -13.65 -1.34
CA LYS A 197 -3.79 -14.11 -2.59
C LYS A 197 -3.91 -15.63 -2.65
N LYS A 198 -4.41 -16.16 -3.76
CA LYS A 198 -4.58 -17.60 -3.96
C LYS A 198 -3.28 -18.40 -3.76
N GLU A 199 -2.15 -17.74 -3.93
CA GLU A 199 -0.80 -18.28 -3.77
C GLU A 199 -0.31 -18.29 -2.30
N ASP A 200 -0.98 -17.56 -1.39
CA ASP A 200 -0.62 -17.46 0.03
C ASP A 200 -1.23 -18.60 0.88
N ILE A 201 -2.04 -19.45 0.26
CA ILE A 201 -2.55 -20.65 0.92
C ILE A 201 -1.36 -21.58 1.15
N GLY A 202 -0.79 -21.55 2.34
CA GLY A 202 0.33 -22.40 2.76
C GLY A 202 1.67 -21.72 3.01
N LYS A 203 1.87 -20.44 2.65
CA LYS A 203 3.17 -19.75 2.81
C LYS A 203 3.30 -18.78 3.99
N ALA A 204 2.21 -18.36 4.61
CA ALA A 204 2.24 -17.35 5.66
C ALA A 204 2.41 -17.92 7.06
N GLY A 205 3.56 -18.54 7.38
CA GLY A 205 3.94 -18.92 8.76
C GLY A 205 2.89 -19.75 9.52
N ILE A 206 2.15 -20.61 8.82
CA ILE A 206 1.18 -21.53 9.42
C ILE A 206 1.96 -22.71 9.95
N GLN A 207 1.90 -22.91 11.26
CA GLN A 207 2.20 -24.21 11.82
C GLN A 207 1.10 -25.19 11.39
N ALA A 208 1.47 -26.41 11.02
CA ALA A 208 0.53 -27.42 10.53
C ALA A 208 -0.55 -27.68 11.60
N GLY A 209 -1.81 -27.49 11.24
CA GLY A 209 -2.96 -27.74 12.11
C GLY A 209 -3.81 -26.53 12.49
N GLU A 210 -3.38 -25.30 12.16
CA GLU A 210 -4.07 -24.08 12.61
C GLU A 210 -5.09 -23.54 11.59
N SER A 211 -6.28 -23.22 12.10
CA SER A 211 -7.24 -22.41 11.37
C SER A 211 -6.75 -20.98 11.26
N LYS A 212 -6.72 -20.41 10.05
CA LYS A 212 -6.35 -19.01 9.79
C LYS A 212 -7.47 -18.25 9.14
N TRP A 213 -7.78 -17.09 9.69
CA TRP A 213 -8.66 -16.12 9.06
C TRP A 213 -7.87 -14.88 8.67
N SER A 214 -8.12 -14.40 7.45
CA SER A 214 -7.51 -13.16 6.93
C SER A 214 -8.55 -12.08 6.81
N VAL A 215 -8.21 -10.89 7.29
CA VAL A 215 -9.02 -9.68 7.15
C VAL A 215 -8.18 -8.59 6.53
N THR A 216 -8.81 -7.61 5.90
CA THR A 216 -8.09 -6.55 5.18
C THR A 216 -7.73 -5.35 6.05
N ASP A 217 -8.37 -5.19 7.22
CA ASP A 217 -8.17 -4.05 8.09
C ASP A 217 -8.08 -4.41 9.59
N LEU A 218 -7.51 -3.50 10.38
CA LEU A 218 -7.28 -3.69 11.81
C LEU A 218 -8.56 -3.52 12.64
N ALA A 219 -9.54 -2.74 12.20
CA ALA A 219 -10.78 -2.53 12.93
C ALA A 219 -11.62 -3.81 12.94
N THR A 220 -11.77 -4.44 11.77
CA THR A 220 -12.41 -5.75 11.63
C THR A 220 -11.67 -6.81 12.46
N LYS A 221 -10.32 -6.83 12.39
CA LYS A 221 -9.52 -7.75 13.20
C LYS A 221 -9.79 -7.55 14.69
N LYS A 222 -9.72 -6.31 15.20
CA LYS A 222 -9.98 -5.98 16.60
C LYS A 222 -11.34 -6.51 17.04
N ARG A 223 -12.39 -6.28 16.26
CA ARG A 223 -13.74 -6.78 16.53
C ARG A 223 -13.80 -8.30 16.65
N LEU A 224 -13.18 -9.02 15.72
CA LEU A 224 -13.18 -10.49 15.77
C LEU A 224 -12.42 -11.02 16.99
N LEU A 225 -11.33 -10.35 17.39
CA LEU A 225 -10.56 -10.71 18.58
C LEU A 225 -11.37 -10.47 19.87
N THR A 226 -12.04 -9.33 20.01
CA THR A 226 -12.86 -9.03 21.20
C THR A 226 -14.07 -9.96 21.32
N GLN A 227 -14.64 -10.40 20.19
CA GLN A 227 -15.70 -11.42 20.17
C GLN A 227 -15.21 -12.84 20.46
N GLY A 228 -13.92 -13.05 20.71
CA GLY A 228 -13.37 -14.36 21.02
C GLY A 228 -13.33 -15.35 19.85
N LEU A 229 -13.35 -14.83 18.61
CA LEU A 229 -13.35 -15.68 17.40
C LEU A 229 -11.95 -16.15 16.98
N GLY A 230 -10.91 -15.61 17.64
CA GLY A 230 -9.54 -15.98 17.37
C GLY A 230 -8.55 -15.18 18.19
N TYR A 231 -7.26 -15.38 17.90
CA TYR A 231 -6.14 -14.64 18.51
C TYR A 231 -5.25 -14.02 17.44
N GLY A 232 -4.41 -13.06 17.82
CA GLY A 232 -3.43 -12.49 16.88
C GLY A 232 -2.70 -11.28 17.43
N TYR A 233 -1.76 -10.78 16.64
CA TYR A 233 -1.01 -9.57 16.98
C TYR A 233 -1.83 -8.32 16.67
N MET A 234 -1.86 -7.38 17.62
CA MET A 234 -2.44 -6.05 17.41
C MET A 234 -1.40 -4.98 17.77
N PRO A 235 -1.42 -3.82 17.10
CA PRO A 235 -0.69 -2.64 17.55
C PRO A 235 -1.18 -2.25 18.96
N LEU A 236 -0.25 -2.06 19.89
CA LEU A 236 -0.59 -1.74 21.27
C LEU A 236 -1.48 -0.50 21.36
N TYR A 237 -1.15 0.55 20.63
CA TYR A 237 -1.88 1.82 20.62
C TYR A 237 -3.37 1.72 20.18
N LEU A 238 -3.75 0.62 19.53
CA LEU A 238 -5.15 0.39 19.10
C LEU A 238 -5.99 -0.39 20.10
N ILE A 239 -5.36 -0.98 21.10
CA ILE A 239 -6.02 -1.93 22.04
C ILE A 239 -5.76 -1.60 23.51
N GLU A 240 -5.27 -0.40 23.82
CA GLU A 240 -4.98 0.01 25.20
C GLU A 240 -6.25 -0.04 26.06
N GLU A 241 -7.37 0.48 25.56
CA GLU A 241 -8.66 0.45 26.24
C GLU A 241 -9.18 -0.97 26.48
N GLU A 242 -9.07 -1.87 25.50
CA GLU A 242 -9.51 -3.25 25.64
C GLU A 242 -8.62 -4.08 26.58
N LEU A 243 -7.34 -3.71 26.70
CA LEU A 243 -6.45 -4.31 27.71
C LEU A 243 -6.79 -3.82 29.14
N GLU A 244 -7.09 -2.52 29.28
CA GLU A 244 -7.48 -1.93 30.57
C GLU A 244 -8.85 -2.42 31.05
N SER A 245 -9.81 -2.56 30.14
CA SER A 245 -11.15 -3.11 30.44
C SER A 245 -11.14 -4.63 30.65
N GLY A 246 -10.10 -5.31 30.20
CA GLY A 246 -10.01 -6.77 30.22
C GLY A 246 -10.79 -7.47 29.10
N GLU A 247 -11.29 -6.76 28.09
CA GLU A 247 -11.89 -7.35 26.90
C GLU A 247 -10.86 -8.15 26.05
N LEU A 248 -9.61 -7.71 26.10
CA LEU A 248 -8.46 -8.44 25.54
C LEU A 248 -7.43 -8.70 26.61
N ILE A 249 -6.76 -9.85 26.53
CA ILE A 249 -5.63 -10.19 27.39
C ILE A 249 -4.42 -10.58 26.56
N GLU A 250 -3.23 -10.27 27.08
CA GLU A 250 -1.96 -10.65 26.45
C GLU A 250 -1.75 -12.16 26.47
N ILE A 251 -1.24 -12.73 25.37
CA ILE A 251 -0.81 -14.12 25.27
C ILE A 251 0.68 -14.20 25.58
N LYS A 252 1.04 -14.48 26.84
CA LYS A 252 2.42 -14.39 27.35
C LYS A 252 3.39 -15.40 26.72
N ILE A 253 2.90 -16.53 26.22
CA ILE A 253 3.75 -17.55 25.56
C ILE A 253 4.26 -17.05 24.20
N MET A 254 3.59 -16.07 23.59
CA MET A 254 4.00 -15.46 22.33
C MET A 254 4.90 -14.26 22.59
N ARG A 255 5.95 -14.12 21.78
CA ARG A 255 6.86 -12.96 21.91
C ARG A 255 6.17 -11.68 21.43
N LYS A 256 6.37 -10.59 22.18
CA LYS A 256 5.97 -9.25 21.72
C LYS A 256 6.74 -8.90 20.45
N GLY A 257 6.05 -8.29 19.49
CA GLY A 257 6.64 -7.86 18.24
C GLY A 257 7.02 -6.38 18.25
N LYS A 258 7.97 -6.03 17.40
CA LYS A 258 8.30 -4.65 17.07
C LYS A 258 8.22 -4.47 15.55
N ALA A 259 7.51 -3.46 15.13
CA ALA A 259 7.35 -3.07 13.74
C ALA A 259 8.03 -1.71 13.50
N PRO A 260 9.33 -1.68 13.11
CA PRO A 260 10.02 -0.45 12.78
C PRO A 260 9.55 0.06 11.41
N PHE A 261 9.14 1.33 11.36
CA PHE A 261 8.71 2.03 10.15
C PHE A 261 9.74 3.05 9.72
N CYS A 262 9.91 3.19 8.41
CA CYS A 262 10.72 4.22 7.78
C CYS A 262 9.88 5.01 6.77
N LEU A 263 10.29 6.25 6.52
CA LEU A 263 9.91 6.98 5.33
C LEU A 263 10.89 6.61 4.22
N ALA A 264 10.36 6.21 3.09
CA ALA A 264 11.11 5.79 1.92
C ALA A 264 10.81 6.67 0.71
N LYS A 265 11.82 6.90 -0.13
CA LYS A 265 11.71 7.54 -1.44
C LYS A 265 12.62 6.86 -2.45
N ASN A 266 12.34 7.01 -3.73
CA ASN A 266 13.29 6.63 -4.77
C ASN A 266 14.43 7.68 -4.85
N LYS A 267 15.70 7.25 -4.81
CA LYS A 267 16.89 8.10 -4.89
C LYS A 267 16.94 8.96 -6.14
N ASN A 268 16.41 8.42 -7.24
CA ASN A 268 16.44 9.07 -8.55
C ASN A 268 15.25 10.03 -8.78
N THR A 269 14.36 10.20 -7.79
CA THR A 269 13.24 11.14 -7.90
C THR A 269 13.67 12.52 -7.40
N PRO A 270 13.44 13.59 -8.17
CA PRO A 270 13.76 14.95 -7.73
C PRO A 270 13.03 15.32 -6.44
N MET A 271 13.73 16.07 -5.59
CA MET A 271 13.19 16.60 -4.34
C MET A 271 12.81 18.07 -4.54
N GLY A 272 11.52 18.33 -4.74
CA GLY A 272 11.00 19.69 -4.72
C GLY A 272 10.76 20.19 -3.28
N PRO A 273 10.30 21.44 -3.11
CA PRO A 273 10.13 22.07 -1.80
C PRO A 273 9.22 21.31 -0.85
N VAL A 274 8.13 20.71 -1.35
CA VAL A 274 7.15 19.98 -0.52
C VAL A 274 7.72 18.63 -0.06
N LYS A 275 8.32 17.86 -0.97
CA LYS A 275 8.97 16.59 -0.62
C LYS A 275 10.11 16.80 0.36
N SER A 276 10.95 17.82 0.14
CA SER A 276 12.03 18.19 1.05
C SER A 276 11.49 18.56 2.43
N PHE A 277 10.45 19.36 2.50
CA PHE A 277 9.81 19.71 3.77
C PHE A 277 9.33 18.49 4.55
N ILE A 278 8.63 17.54 3.88
CA ILE A 278 8.17 16.30 4.53
C ILE A 278 9.36 15.48 5.03
N TRP A 279 10.37 15.30 4.18
CA TRP A 279 11.56 14.51 4.48
C TRP A 279 12.33 15.06 5.68
N ASP A 280 12.60 16.35 5.68
CA ASP A 280 13.37 17.03 6.73
C ASP A 280 12.58 17.13 8.04
N SER A 281 11.27 17.34 7.96
CA SER A 281 10.39 17.34 9.15
C SER A 281 10.41 15.99 9.85
N ILE A 282 10.29 14.88 9.10
CA ILE A 282 10.36 13.54 9.68
C ILE A 282 11.76 13.24 10.24
N LYS A 283 12.82 13.65 9.53
CA LYS A 283 14.20 13.51 10.00
C LYS A 283 14.47 14.26 11.31
N SER A 284 13.78 15.38 11.53
CA SER A 284 13.90 16.19 12.74
C SER A 284 13.06 15.70 13.93
N ILE A 285 12.05 14.84 13.69
CA ILE A 285 11.31 14.17 14.76
C ILE A 285 12.27 13.16 15.39
N LYS A 286 13.01 13.58 16.40
CA LYS A 286 13.82 12.67 17.21
C LYS A 286 12.91 11.62 17.85
N GLN A 287 13.31 10.38 17.68
CA GLN A 287 12.72 9.15 18.24
C GLN A 287 12.48 9.25 19.75
#